data_72e46548aa5d3b7a9641212b07dc2e5f
#
_entry.id   72e46548aa5d3b7a9641212b07dc2e5f
#
_cell.length_a   1.000
_cell.length_b   1.000
_cell.length_c   1.000
_cell.angle_alpha   90.00
_cell.angle_beta   90.00
_cell.angle_gamma   90.00
#
_symmetry.space_group_name_H-M   'P 1'
#
loop_
_entity.id
_entity.type
_entity.pdbx_description
1 polymer ?
#
loop_
_entity_poly.entity_id
_entity_poly.type
_entity_poly.pdbx_seq_one_letter_code
_entity_poly.pdbx_strand_id
1 'polypeptide(L)'
;MSVNSICWNCGNDIPPNLFLCQKCNKIQPPKQVDEFKLMGMPETFDLDLDELEKAYLKLQQLFHPDKYSQLSDQEIKYSTLLSSMINEAYQKLNSSISRATILLKLNGFNPDSEDKSFKDPGVLEEIMDIQNEFLEAESSEQKKLSIQKLNLKISETTENLSTSFKNKEYAIANTLNVKLSYLEKIRIDFKKQL
;
A
#
# COMPACT_ATOMS: atom_id res chain seq x y z
N MET A 1 -0.53 -9.89 -21.89
CA MET A 1 0.73 -10.56 -22.25
C MET A 1 1.85 -9.55 -22.07
N SER A 2 2.77 -9.81 -21.13
CA SER A 2 3.89 -8.90 -20.86
C SER A 2 4.93 -9.05 -21.97
N VAL A 3 5.12 -8.01 -22.78
CA VAL A 3 6.08 -8.02 -23.90
C VAL A 3 7.49 -7.86 -23.36
N ASN A 4 8.42 -8.71 -23.80
CA ASN A 4 9.84 -8.51 -23.54
C ASN A 4 10.27 -7.14 -24.07
N SER A 5 11.12 -6.46 -23.33
CA SER A 5 11.78 -5.24 -23.80
C SER A 5 13.21 -5.54 -24.25
N ILE A 6 13.79 -4.65 -25.04
CA ILE A 6 15.16 -4.79 -25.54
C ILE A 6 16.07 -3.90 -24.69
N CYS A 7 17.22 -4.45 -24.28
CA CYS A 7 18.22 -3.70 -23.52
C CYS A 7 18.73 -2.50 -24.32
N TRP A 8 18.63 -1.33 -23.73
CA TRP A 8 19.06 -0.07 -24.37
C TRP A 8 20.55 -0.02 -24.70
N ASN A 9 21.39 -0.81 -24.01
CA ASN A 9 22.85 -0.81 -24.17
C ASN A 9 23.37 -1.91 -25.11
N CYS A 10 22.82 -3.15 -24.99
CA CYS A 10 23.42 -4.29 -25.72
C CYS A 10 22.44 -5.04 -26.64
N GLY A 11 21.20 -4.59 -26.76
CA GLY A 11 20.18 -5.19 -27.62
C GLY A 11 19.65 -6.56 -27.19
N ASN A 12 20.03 -7.06 -25.99
CA ASN A 12 19.53 -8.34 -25.48
C ASN A 12 18.10 -8.24 -24.98
N ASP A 13 17.32 -9.30 -25.08
CA ASP A 13 15.96 -9.38 -24.54
C ASP A 13 15.95 -9.30 -23.01
N ILE A 14 15.04 -8.46 -22.49
CA ILE A 14 14.84 -8.27 -21.05
C ILE A 14 13.46 -8.81 -20.68
N PRO A 15 13.39 -9.81 -19.80
CA PRO A 15 12.13 -10.28 -19.24
C PRO A 15 11.32 -9.15 -18.56
N PRO A 16 9.97 -9.23 -18.52
CA PRO A 16 9.12 -8.15 -18.03
C PRO A 16 9.44 -7.68 -16.62
N ASN A 17 9.88 -8.58 -15.74
CA ASN A 17 10.08 -8.32 -14.32
C ASN A 17 11.52 -8.00 -13.95
N LEU A 18 12.43 -7.84 -14.95
CA LEU A 18 13.82 -7.53 -14.69
C LEU A 18 14.12 -6.06 -14.98
N PHE A 19 14.83 -5.45 -14.04
CA PHE A 19 15.32 -4.07 -14.11
C PHE A 19 16.85 -4.01 -14.35
N LEU A 20 17.50 -5.17 -14.50
CA LEU A 20 18.90 -5.31 -14.90
C LEU A 20 19.00 -6.23 -16.10
N CYS A 21 19.84 -5.86 -17.06
CA CYS A 21 20.15 -6.74 -18.18
C CYS A 21 21.05 -7.89 -17.72
N GLN A 22 20.61 -9.13 -17.94
CA GLN A 22 21.38 -10.31 -17.54
C GLN A 22 22.71 -10.46 -18.32
N LYS A 23 22.82 -9.85 -19.52
CA LYS A 23 24.01 -9.95 -20.37
C LYS A 23 25.05 -8.88 -20.06
N CYS A 24 24.65 -7.61 -19.91
CA CYS A 24 25.59 -6.50 -19.74
C CYS A 24 25.47 -5.82 -18.37
N ASN A 25 24.61 -6.31 -17.50
CA ASN A 25 24.37 -5.83 -16.14
C ASN A 25 23.98 -4.34 -16.03
N LYS A 26 23.52 -3.72 -17.14
CA LYS A 26 23.06 -2.34 -17.15
C LYS A 26 21.63 -2.24 -16.63
N ILE A 27 21.37 -1.23 -15.79
CA ILE A 27 20.01 -0.91 -15.30
C ILE A 27 19.14 -0.53 -16.50
N GLN A 28 17.90 -1.00 -16.46
CA GLN A 28 16.91 -0.79 -17.50
C GLN A 28 15.92 0.31 -17.11
N PRO A 29 15.28 0.96 -18.09
CA PRO A 29 14.23 1.93 -17.77
C PRO A 29 13.14 1.30 -16.91
N PRO A 30 12.64 1.99 -15.86
CA PRO A 30 11.51 1.53 -15.09
C PRO A 30 10.30 1.26 -15.99
N LYS A 31 9.62 0.15 -15.71
CA LYS A 31 8.40 -0.25 -16.43
C LYS A 31 7.19 0.02 -15.55
N GLN A 32 6.04 0.27 -16.16
CA GLN A 32 4.78 0.30 -15.41
C GLN A 32 4.41 -1.13 -14.99
N VAL A 33 4.57 -1.40 -13.72
CA VAL A 33 4.15 -2.64 -13.05
C VAL A 33 3.41 -2.25 -11.78
N ASP A 34 2.48 -3.09 -11.33
CA ASP A 34 1.84 -2.87 -10.04
C ASP A 34 2.84 -3.06 -8.88
N GLU A 35 2.49 -2.54 -7.73
CA GLU A 35 3.33 -2.52 -6.53
C GLU A 35 3.70 -3.93 -6.05
N PHE A 36 2.78 -4.91 -6.15
CA PHE A 36 3.06 -6.29 -5.77
C PHE A 36 4.12 -6.93 -6.68
N LYS A 37 3.98 -6.75 -7.99
CA LYS A 37 4.96 -7.23 -8.98
C LYS A 37 6.30 -6.55 -8.85
N LEU A 38 6.32 -5.23 -8.57
CA LEU A 38 7.55 -4.49 -8.36
C LEU A 38 8.32 -5.03 -7.15
N MET A 39 7.62 -5.33 -6.08
CA MET A 39 8.21 -5.85 -4.84
C MET A 39 8.43 -7.37 -4.84
N GLY A 40 7.95 -8.08 -5.87
CA GLY A 40 8.01 -9.54 -5.94
C GLY A 40 7.13 -10.23 -4.90
N MET A 41 6.05 -9.58 -4.47
CA MET A 41 5.13 -10.05 -3.44
C MET A 41 3.87 -10.67 -4.06
N PRO A 42 3.20 -11.59 -3.38
CA PRO A 42 1.92 -12.13 -3.83
C PRO A 42 0.82 -11.07 -3.75
N GLU A 43 -0.12 -11.11 -4.71
CA GLU A 43 -1.29 -10.23 -4.75
C GLU A 43 -2.32 -10.65 -3.69
N THR A 44 -2.06 -10.35 -2.41
CA THR A 44 -2.94 -10.70 -1.27
C THR A 44 -3.06 -9.54 -0.29
N PHE A 45 -4.20 -9.49 0.41
CA PHE A 45 -4.38 -8.53 1.51
C PHE A 45 -3.53 -8.92 2.74
N ASP A 46 -3.50 -10.21 3.08
CA ASP A 46 -2.70 -10.75 4.20
C ASP A 46 -1.24 -10.92 3.77
N LEU A 47 -0.55 -9.82 3.66
CA LEU A 47 0.85 -9.78 3.25
C LEU A 47 1.76 -9.96 4.46
N ASP A 48 2.79 -10.80 4.31
CA ASP A 48 3.88 -10.87 5.28
C ASP A 48 4.72 -9.59 5.19
N LEU A 49 4.62 -8.76 6.23
CA LEU A 49 5.30 -7.46 6.26
C LEU A 49 6.82 -7.58 6.48
N ASP A 50 7.29 -8.65 7.13
CA ASP A 50 8.71 -8.91 7.28
C ASP A 50 9.34 -9.30 5.94
N GLU A 51 8.63 -10.11 5.15
CA GLU A 51 9.07 -10.44 3.79
C GLU A 51 9.01 -9.21 2.86
N LEU A 52 8.02 -8.34 3.02
CA LEU A 52 7.94 -7.09 2.30
C LEU A 52 9.14 -6.18 2.62
N GLU A 53 9.51 -6.05 3.89
CA GLU A 53 10.67 -5.26 4.31
C GLU A 53 11.98 -5.83 3.76
N LYS A 54 12.17 -7.15 3.83
CA LYS A 54 13.35 -7.80 3.22
C LYS A 54 13.43 -7.56 1.73
N ALA A 55 12.31 -7.65 1.02
CA ALA A 55 12.26 -7.36 -0.41
C ALA A 55 12.62 -5.89 -0.70
N TYR A 56 12.08 -4.96 0.09
CA TYR A 56 12.41 -3.54 0.00
C TYR A 56 13.90 -3.27 0.19
N LEU A 57 14.49 -3.77 1.27
CA LEU A 57 15.92 -3.58 1.55
C LEU A 57 16.80 -4.15 0.46
N LYS A 58 16.46 -5.33 -0.07
CA LYS A 58 17.17 -5.96 -1.19
C LYS A 58 17.10 -5.11 -2.46
N LEU A 59 15.92 -4.59 -2.80
CA LEU A 59 15.75 -3.75 -3.98
C LEU A 59 16.46 -2.39 -3.82
N GLN A 60 16.40 -1.78 -2.64
CA GLN A 60 17.16 -0.56 -2.34
C GLN A 60 18.67 -0.81 -2.43
N GLN A 61 19.16 -1.92 -1.90
CA GLN A 61 20.56 -2.29 -2.04
C GLN A 61 21.00 -2.45 -3.51
N LEU A 62 20.12 -2.91 -4.41
CA LEU A 62 20.43 -3.09 -5.83
C LEU A 62 20.35 -1.78 -6.62
N PHE A 63 19.38 -0.92 -6.32
CA PHE A 63 19.00 0.21 -7.19
C PHE A 63 19.20 1.58 -6.53
N HIS A 64 19.87 1.67 -5.36
CA HIS A 64 20.11 2.96 -4.71
C HIS A 64 20.92 3.89 -5.62
N PRO A 65 20.51 5.17 -5.80
CA PRO A 65 21.19 6.11 -6.70
C PRO A 65 22.68 6.28 -6.45
N ASP A 66 23.15 6.17 -5.20
CA ASP A 66 24.58 6.31 -4.85
C ASP A 66 25.47 5.29 -5.56
N LYS A 67 24.93 4.09 -5.83
CA LYS A 67 25.67 3.05 -6.59
C LYS A 67 25.88 3.40 -8.05
N TYR A 68 25.09 4.31 -8.57
CA TYR A 68 25.09 4.73 -9.97
C TYR A 68 25.70 6.12 -10.16
N SER A 69 26.11 6.79 -9.07
CA SER A 69 26.58 8.18 -9.07
C SER A 69 27.81 8.44 -9.97
N GLN A 70 28.60 7.40 -10.24
CA GLN A 70 29.80 7.48 -11.13
C GLN A 70 29.59 6.84 -12.51
N LEU A 71 28.33 6.46 -12.82
CA LEU A 71 27.96 5.84 -14.09
C LEU A 71 27.39 6.87 -15.07
N SER A 72 26.81 6.41 -16.18
CA SER A 72 26.22 7.30 -17.17
C SER A 72 24.96 8.02 -16.63
N ASP A 73 24.70 9.24 -17.15
CA ASP A 73 23.49 10.03 -16.79
C ASP A 73 22.21 9.21 -16.94
N GLN A 74 22.17 8.31 -17.92
CA GLN A 74 21.03 7.42 -18.14
C GLN A 74 20.85 6.41 -17.00
N GLU A 75 21.94 5.82 -16.48
CA GLU A 75 21.91 4.88 -15.37
C GLU A 75 21.54 5.61 -14.06
N ILE A 76 22.08 6.81 -13.84
CA ILE A 76 21.72 7.66 -12.70
C ILE A 76 20.21 7.97 -12.74
N LYS A 77 19.68 8.39 -13.89
CA LYS A 77 18.27 8.67 -14.07
C LYS A 77 17.40 7.45 -13.77
N TYR A 78 17.75 6.28 -14.29
CA TYR A 78 16.95 5.06 -14.10
C TYR A 78 17.00 4.57 -12.65
N SER A 79 18.16 4.64 -11.98
CA SER A 79 18.27 4.26 -10.58
C SER A 79 17.44 5.18 -9.67
N THR A 80 17.46 6.50 -9.92
CA THR A 80 16.65 7.47 -9.17
C THR A 80 15.15 7.19 -9.32
N LEU A 81 14.68 6.98 -10.56
CA LEU A 81 13.27 6.68 -10.81
C LEU A 81 12.86 5.35 -10.19
N LEU A 82 13.67 4.30 -10.35
CA LEU A 82 13.35 2.97 -9.82
C LEU A 82 13.39 2.96 -8.29
N SER A 83 14.35 3.62 -7.65
CA SER A 83 14.42 3.78 -6.21
C SER A 83 13.17 4.52 -5.65
N SER A 84 12.72 5.57 -6.34
CA SER A 84 11.48 6.27 -5.98
C SER A 84 10.25 5.36 -6.08
N MET A 85 10.12 4.59 -7.17
CA MET A 85 9.02 3.63 -7.35
C MET A 85 9.04 2.54 -6.26
N ILE A 86 10.21 2.02 -5.90
CA ILE A 86 10.37 1.02 -4.84
C ILE A 86 9.93 1.59 -3.49
N ASN A 87 10.34 2.83 -3.16
CA ASN A 87 9.91 3.50 -1.93
C ASN A 87 8.38 3.67 -1.88
N GLU A 88 7.79 4.13 -2.96
CA GLU A 88 6.34 4.34 -3.06
C GLU A 88 5.58 3.01 -2.94
N ALA A 89 6.02 1.96 -3.64
CA ALA A 89 5.42 0.64 -3.58
C ALA A 89 5.49 0.05 -2.17
N TYR A 90 6.64 0.16 -1.50
CA TYR A 90 6.78 -0.28 -0.10
C TYR A 90 5.81 0.44 0.82
N GLN A 91 5.75 1.78 0.77
CA GLN A 91 4.84 2.56 1.61
C GLN A 91 3.37 2.18 1.37
N LYS A 92 2.97 2.01 0.11
CA LYS A 92 1.60 1.62 -0.25
C LYS A 92 1.26 0.21 0.22
N LEU A 93 2.16 -0.76 0.03
CA LEU A 93 1.92 -2.14 0.44
C LEU A 93 2.01 -2.33 1.96
N ASN A 94 2.80 -1.54 2.66
CA ASN A 94 2.86 -1.55 4.12
C ASN A 94 1.59 -1.01 4.78
N SER A 95 0.84 -0.13 4.11
CA SER A 95 -0.45 0.38 4.58
C SER A 95 -1.59 -0.56 4.19
N SER A 96 -2.34 -1.08 5.17
CA SER A 96 -3.51 -1.94 4.92
C SER A 96 -4.56 -1.27 4.02
N ILE A 97 -4.82 0.02 4.23
CA ILE A 97 -5.78 0.82 3.44
C ILE A 97 -5.31 0.95 1.99
N SER A 98 -4.05 1.34 1.78
CA SER A 98 -3.50 1.50 0.44
C SER A 98 -3.39 0.16 -0.28
N ARG A 99 -2.96 -0.90 0.43
CA ARG A 99 -2.89 -2.27 -0.09
C ARG A 99 -4.26 -2.78 -0.53
N ALA A 100 -5.31 -2.55 0.26
CA ALA A 100 -6.69 -2.86 -0.12
C ALA A 100 -7.12 -2.10 -1.38
N THR A 101 -6.81 -0.81 -1.47
CA THR A 101 -7.11 0.02 -2.64
C THR A 101 -6.43 -0.52 -3.91
N ILE A 102 -5.16 -0.93 -3.83
CA ILE A 102 -4.44 -1.53 -4.96
C ILE A 102 -5.11 -2.85 -5.37
N LEU A 103 -5.42 -3.73 -4.41
CA LEU A 103 -6.07 -5.02 -4.70
C LEU A 103 -7.45 -4.83 -5.35
N LEU A 104 -8.24 -3.88 -4.88
CA LEU A 104 -9.52 -3.54 -5.50
C LEU A 104 -9.33 -3.13 -6.97
N LYS A 105 -8.37 -2.24 -7.26
CA LYS A 105 -8.05 -1.81 -8.63
C LYS A 105 -7.58 -2.97 -9.52
N LEU A 106 -6.72 -3.85 -9.02
CA LEU A 106 -6.24 -5.02 -9.75
C LEU A 106 -7.36 -6.00 -10.10
N ASN A 107 -8.43 -6.04 -9.28
CA ASN A 107 -9.62 -6.85 -9.53
C ASN A 107 -10.74 -6.10 -10.28
N GLY A 108 -10.41 -4.99 -10.94
CA GLY A 108 -11.34 -4.24 -11.78
C GLY A 108 -12.34 -3.36 -11.03
N PHE A 109 -12.18 -3.22 -9.70
CA PHE A 109 -12.97 -2.33 -8.89
C PHE A 109 -12.30 -0.95 -8.83
N ASN A 110 -13.05 0.12 -9.08
CA ASN A 110 -12.48 1.47 -9.05
C ASN A 110 -12.93 2.24 -7.80
N PRO A 111 -12.21 2.14 -6.67
CA PRO A 111 -12.57 2.80 -5.44
C PRO A 111 -12.53 4.34 -5.52
N ASP A 112 -11.82 4.91 -6.52
CA ASP A 112 -11.73 6.36 -6.70
C ASP A 112 -12.94 6.94 -7.45
N SER A 113 -13.73 6.11 -8.18
CA SER A 113 -14.93 6.52 -8.91
C SER A 113 -16.19 6.53 -8.05
N GLU A 114 -16.15 5.87 -6.90
CA GLU A 114 -17.24 5.90 -5.94
C GLU A 114 -17.09 7.10 -5.00
N ASP A 115 -18.21 7.76 -4.76
CA ASP A 115 -18.29 8.78 -3.72
C ASP A 115 -17.80 8.17 -2.39
N LYS A 116 -16.72 8.76 -1.83
CA LYS A 116 -16.14 8.31 -0.56
C LYS A 116 -17.06 8.61 0.63
N SER A 117 -18.24 9.16 0.39
CA SER A 117 -19.26 9.32 1.41
C SER A 117 -19.82 7.95 1.78
N PHE A 118 -20.02 7.72 3.07
CA PHE A 118 -20.75 6.55 3.53
C PHE A 118 -22.18 6.60 2.99
N LYS A 119 -22.52 5.63 2.12
CA LYS A 119 -23.90 5.41 1.69
C LYS A 119 -24.71 4.64 2.74
N ASP A 120 -24.02 4.04 3.72
CA ASP A 120 -24.64 3.31 4.82
C ASP A 120 -24.76 4.23 6.06
N PRO A 121 -25.98 4.66 6.41
CA PRO A 121 -26.22 5.50 7.58
C PRO A 121 -25.73 4.87 8.89
N GLY A 122 -25.80 3.53 9.03
CA GLY A 122 -25.36 2.83 10.23
C GLY A 122 -23.86 2.93 10.48
N VAL A 123 -23.05 2.94 9.42
CA VAL A 123 -21.58 3.15 9.54
C VAL A 123 -21.28 4.59 9.98
N LEU A 124 -22.02 5.56 9.46
CA LEU A 124 -21.85 6.96 9.86
C LEU A 124 -22.23 7.17 11.34
N GLU A 125 -23.35 6.63 11.77
CA GLU A 125 -23.81 6.66 13.17
C GLU A 125 -22.76 6.06 14.11
N GLU A 126 -22.25 4.86 13.81
CA GLU A 126 -21.18 4.22 14.58
C GLU A 126 -19.92 5.09 14.71
N ILE A 127 -19.54 5.76 13.64
CA ILE A 127 -18.37 6.66 13.63
C ILE A 127 -18.64 7.91 14.50
N MET A 128 -19.82 8.48 14.41
CA MET A 128 -20.21 9.62 15.21
C MET A 128 -20.26 9.27 16.71
N ASP A 129 -20.78 8.09 17.06
CA ASP A 129 -20.83 7.63 18.46
C ASP A 129 -19.42 7.49 19.04
N ILE A 130 -18.47 6.91 18.29
CA ILE A 130 -17.05 6.81 18.70
C ILE A 130 -16.45 8.19 18.95
N GLN A 131 -16.75 9.16 18.07
CA GLN A 131 -16.24 10.52 18.22
C GLN A 131 -16.84 11.24 19.43
N ASN A 132 -18.16 11.11 19.62
CA ASN A 132 -18.86 11.73 20.74
C ASN A 132 -18.38 11.15 22.08
N GLU A 133 -18.22 9.83 22.20
CA GLU A 133 -17.70 9.18 23.40
C GLU A 133 -16.32 9.72 23.80
N PHE A 134 -15.44 9.97 22.83
CA PHE A 134 -14.13 10.55 23.11
C PHE A 134 -14.21 12.03 23.51
N LEU A 135 -15.08 12.81 22.85
CA LEU A 135 -15.23 14.25 23.13
C LEU A 135 -15.89 14.50 24.49
N GLU A 136 -16.81 13.62 24.91
CA GLU A 136 -17.49 13.68 26.21
C GLU A 136 -16.63 13.15 27.36
N ALA A 137 -15.49 12.51 27.05
CA ALA A 137 -14.59 11.96 28.06
C ALA A 137 -13.91 13.09 28.85
N GLU A 138 -14.23 13.19 30.16
CA GLU A 138 -13.71 14.23 31.05
C GLU A 138 -12.34 13.90 31.63
N SER A 139 -11.97 12.61 31.69
CA SER A 139 -10.67 12.18 32.26
C SER A 139 -9.77 11.55 31.21
N SER A 140 -8.44 11.61 31.48
CA SER A 140 -7.44 10.95 30.63
C SER A 140 -7.65 9.43 30.54
N GLU A 141 -8.18 8.80 31.62
CA GLU A 141 -8.50 7.37 31.64
C GLU A 141 -9.67 7.03 30.73
N GLN A 142 -10.71 7.85 30.75
CA GLN A 142 -11.85 7.67 29.81
C GLN A 142 -11.41 7.83 28.35
N LYS A 143 -10.57 8.83 28.05
CA LYS A 143 -10.02 9.01 26.70
C LYS A 143 -9.19 7.81 26.25
N LYS A 144 -8.36 7.24 27.12
CA LYS A 144 -7.59 6.02 26.82
C LYS A 144 -8.51 4.84 26.54
N LEU A 145 -9.61 4.69 27.30
CA LEU A 145 -10.58 3.62 27.09
C LEU A 145 -11.26 3.76 25.72
N SER A 146 -11.67 4.97 25.33
CA SER A 146 -12.27 5.22 24.02
C SER A 146 -11.29 4.88 22.88
N ILE A 147 -9.98 5.18 23.05
CA ILE A 147 -8.94 4.76 22.08
C ILE A 147 -8.79 3.23 22.03
N GLN A 148 -8.87 2.54 23.16
CA GLN A 148 -8.82 1.07 23.18
C GLN A 148 -10.01 0.47 22.41
N LYS A 149 -11.23 0.98 22.62
CA LYS A 149 -12.43 0.56 21.87
C LYS A 149 -12.26 0.81 20.37
N LEU A 150 -11.74 1.98 20.00
CA LEU A 150 -11.45 2.32 18.60
C LEU A 150 -10.43 1.34 17.98
N ASN A 151 -9.37 0.98 18.72
CA ASN A 151 -8.38 0.01 18.23
C ASN A 151 -9.00 -1.38 18.01
N LEU A 152 -9.88 -1.83 18.91
CA LEU A 152 -10.62 -3.09 18.72
C LEU A 152 -11.49 -3.04 17.45
N LYS A 153 -12.15 -1.91 17.22
CA LYS A 153 -12.97 -1.72 16.01
C LYS A 153 -12.15 -1.70 14.72
N ILE A 154 -10.96 -1.10 14.75
CA ILE A 154 -10.00 -1.13 13.66
C ILE A 154 -9.56 -2.57 13.38
N SER A 155 -9.22 -3.36 14.42
CA SER A 155 -8.84 -4.77 14.28
C SER A 155 -9.96 -5.59 13.64
N GLU A 156 -11.18 -5.51 14.18
CA GLU A 156 -12.36 -6.20 13.65
C GLU A 156 -12.62 -5.82 12.17
N THR A 157 -12.56 -4.53 11.85
CA THR A 157 -12.76 -4.07 10.47
C THR A 157 -11.68 -4.60 9.53
N THR A 158 -10.44 -4.69 10.00
CA THR A 158 -9.31 -5.24 9.22
C THR A 158 -9.45 -6.73 8.98
N GLU A 159 -9.90 -7.50 9.98
CA GLU A 159 -10.17 -8.93 9.86
C GLU A 159 -11.32 -9.23 8.88
N ASN A 160 -12.40 -8.43 8.96
CA ASN A 160 -13.51 -8.53 8.02
C ASN A 160 -13.08 -8.16 6.58
N LEU A 161 -12.21 -7.17 6.43
CA LEU A 161 -11.63 -6.77 5.14
C LEU A 161 -10.77 -7.92 4.55
N SER A 162 -9.94 -8.57 5.37
CA SER A 162 -9.18 -9.76 4.97
C SER A 162 -10.10 -10.88 4.47
N THR A 163 -11.16 -11.17 5.24
CA THR A 163 -12.14 -12.21 4.89
C THR A 163 -12.85 -11.89 3.57
N SER A 164 -13.24 -10.62 3.37
CA SER A 164 -13.90 -10.19 2.12
C SER A 164 -12.98 -10.34 0.90
N PHE A 165 -11.68 -10.09 1.03
CA PHE A 165 -10.73 -10.36 -0.06
C PHE A 165 -10.58 -11.85 -0.34
N LYS A 166 -10.51 -12.71 0.69
CA LYS A 166 -10.46 -14.18 0.53
C LYS A 166 -11.69 -14.71 -0.20
N ASN A 167 -12.86 -14.15 0.09
CA ASN A 167 -14.13 -14.52 -0.52
C ASN A 167 -14.38 -13.84 -1.89
N LYS A 168 -13.49 -12.92 -2.33
CA LYS A 168 -13.66 -12.10 -3.53
C LYS A 168 -14.90 -11.18 -3.51
N GLU A 169 -15.31 -10.76 -2.33
CA GLU A 169 -16.44 -9.87 -2.08
C GLU A 169 -16.00 -8.40 -2.17
N TYR A 170 -15.58 -7.97 -3.37
CA TYR A 170 -14.89 -6.69 -3.56
C TYR A 170 -15.74 -5.46 -3.23
N ALA A 171 -17.06 -5.53 -3.41
CA ALA A 171 -17.96 -4.44 -3.01
C ALA A 171 -17.96 -4.26 -1.48
N ILE A 172 -18.01 -5.36 -0.72
CA ILE A 172 -17.93 -5.36 0.75
C ILE A 172 -16.53 -4.87 1.18
N ALA A 173 -15.48 -5.40 0.53
CA ALA A 173 -14.11 -4.97 0.80
C ALA A 173 -13.91 -3.47 0.58
N ASN A 174 -14.53 -2.87 -0.45
CA ASN A 174 -14.46 -1.43 -0.67
C ASN A 174 -15.13 -0.64 0.46
N THR A 175 -16.34 -1.03 0.88
CA THR A 175 -17.05 -0.38 2.00
C THR A 175 -16.23 -0.46 3.30
N LEU A 176 -15.66 -1.64 3.60
CA LEU A 176 -14.81 -1.84 4.77
C LEU A 176 -13.52 -1.03 4.70
N ASN A 177 -12.91 -0.90 3.52
CA ASN A 177 -11.70 -0.09 3.34
C ASN A 177 -11.97 1.40 3.57
N VAL A 178 -13.11 1.90 3.10
CA VAL A 178 -13.56 3.27 3.39
C VAL A 178 -13.76 3.44 4.90
N LYS A 179 -14.50 2.53 5.56
CA LYS A 179 -14.69 2.55 7.02
C LYS A 179 -13.36 2.56 7.76
N LEU A 180 -12.44 1.67 7.41
CA LEU A 180 -11.11 1.59 8.02
C LEU A 180 -10.34 2.91 7.88
N SER A 181 -10.43 3.58 6.74
CA SER A 181 -9.76 4.86 6.51
C SER A 181 -10.25 5.97 7.45
N TYR A 182 -11.54 6.00 7.75
CA TYR A 182 -12.12 6.95 8.71
C TYR A 182 -11.73 6.62 10.16
N LEU A 183 -11.80 5.35 10.55
CA LEU A 183 -11.41 4.92 11.89
C LEU A 183 -9.92 5.23 12.17
N GLU A 184 -9.04 5.01 11.20
CA GLU A 184 -7.63 5.34 11.31
C GLU A 184 -7.39 6.85 11.41
N LYS A 185 -8.14 7.66 10.67
CA LYS A 185 -8.09 9.12 10.77
C LYS A 185 -8.48 9.59 12.18
N ILE A 186 -9.60 9.08 12.71
CA ILE A 186 -10.06 9.37 14.07
C ILE A 186 -9.00 8.97 15.09
N ARG A 187 -8.38 7.79 14.93
CA ARG A 187 -7.31 7.33 15.82
C ARG A 187 -6.11 8.28 15.85
N ILE A 188 -5.72 8.81 14.70
CA ILE A 188 -4.64 9.80 14.60
C ILE A 188 -5.04 11.10 15.32
N ASP A 189 -6.26 11.56 15.12
CA ASP A 189 -6.73 12.81 15.72
C ASP A 189 -6.91 12.70 17.24
N PHE A 190 -7.38 11.57 17.73
CA PHE A 190 -7.46 11.28 19.18
C PHE A 190 -6.09 11.25 19.85
N LYS A 191 -5.11 10.62 19.20
CA LYS A 191 -3.73 10.57 19.72
C LYS A 191 -3.06 11.93 19.86
N LYS A 192 -3.46 12.92 19.07
CA LYS A 192 -2.94 14.29 19.18
C LYS A 192 -3.55 15.07 20.35
N GLN A 193 -4.65 14.57 20.92
CA GLN A 193 -5.43 15.23 21.98
C GLN A 193 -5.18 14.62 23.38
N LEU A 194 -4.30 13.63 23.47
CA LEU A 194 -3.78 13.04 24.73
C LEU A 194 -2.54 13.75 25.20
#